data_1ce316baece27b30d2603567104a85d8
#
_entry.id   1ce316baece27b30d2603567104a85d8
#
_cell.length_a   1.000
_cell.length_b   1.000
_cell.length_c   1.000
_cell.angle_alpha   90.00
_cell.angle_beta   90.00
_cell.angle_gamma   90.00
#
_symmetry.space_group_name_H-M   'P 1'
#
loop_
_entity.id
_entity.type
_entity.pdbx_description
1 polymer ?
#
loop_
_entity_poly.entity_id
_entity_poly.type
_entity_poly.pdbx_seq_one_letter_code
_entity_poly.pdbx_strand_id
1 'polypeptide(L)'
;MIEFHKKWITNSCLIIKENCQKINMLDQEIGDGDHGTTILRGLEKAVSHFRANNKFDNSISFMNEISKLMRVSMGGASGILMTIFFKELGNLNFNDLYNTILTTFSNTINKIETRGKVNFGDKSFLDIYVPIHKELIQNNLIDFDKIITKIDESLEYTKSLEARVGRAKFLDSKGVGVIDPGAYSTSIILKEFFKEINNEKNN
;
A
#
# COMPACT_ATOMS: atom_id res chain seq x y z
N MET A 1 6.31 -13.72 12.69
CA MET A 1 5.31 -12.89 11.97
C MET A 1 5.16 -11.48 12.55
N ILE A 2 4.84 -11.28 13.83
CA ILE A 2 4.67 -9.91 14.39
C ILE A 2 5.93 -9.07 14.20
N GLU A 3 7.12 -9.61 14.49
CA GLU A 3 8.39 -8.88 14.31
C GLU A 3 8.65 -8.52 12.84
N PHE A 4 8.32 -9.40 11.90
CA PHE A 4 8.34 -9.09 10.47
C PHE A 4 7.45 -7.87 10.15
N HIS A 5 6.19 -7.87 10.62
CA HIS A 5 5.29 -6.75 10.39
C HIS A 5 5.79 -5.44 11.01
N LYS A 6 6.31 -5.49 12.25
CA LYS A 6 6.90 -4.31 12.92
C LYS A 6 8.07 -3.74 12.13
N LYS A 7 8.96 -4.61 11.64
CA LYS A 7 10.13 -4.22 10.83
C LYS A 7 9.70 -3.57 9.53
N TRP A 8 8.84 -4.26 8.77
CA TRP A 8 8.29 -3.73 7.52
C TRP A 8 7.59 -2.36 7.70
N ILE A 9 6.70 -2.23 8.70
CA ILE A 9 5.97 -0.98 8.97
C ILE A 9 6.94 0.14 9.37
N THR A 10 7.96 -0.18 10.19
CA THR A 10 8.97 0.80 10.60
C THR A 10 9.78 1.31 9.41
N ASN A 11 10.25 0.40 8.56
CA ASN A 11 11.02 0.75 7.36
C ASN A 11 10.16 1.52 6.36
N SER A 12 8.91 1.09 6.13
CA SER A 12 7.95 1.83 5.30
C SER A 12 7.72 3.25 5.84
N CYS A 13 7.61 3.41 7.15
CA CYS A 13 7.45 4.72 7.79
C CYS A 13 8.66 5.64 7.54
N LEU A 14 9.88 5.11 7.64
CA LEU A 14 11.10 5.87 7.37
C LEU A 14 11.16 6.33 5.91
N ILE A 15 10.92 5.43 4.95
CA ILE A 15 10.99 5.76 3.53
C ILE A 15 9.86 6.72 3.13
N ILE A 16 8.65 6.55 3.66
CA ILE A 16 7.55 7.52 3.45
C ILE A 16 7.90 8.88 4.03
N LYS A 17 8.55 8.95 5.18
CA LYS A 17 9.00 10.21 5.78
C LYS A 17 9.98 10.96 4.87
N GLU A 18 10.95 10.25 4.30
CA GLU A 18 11.92 10.80 3.35
C GLU A 18 11.25 11.31 2.06
N ASN A 19 10.17 10.64 1.63
CA ASN A 19 9.44 10.97 0.42
C ASN A 19 8.18 11.84 0.65
N CYS A 20 7.88 12.22 1.89
CA CYS A 20 6.64 12.90 2.27
C CYS A 20 6.39 14.17 1.44
N GLN A 21 7.40 15.01 1.30
CA GLN A 21 7.30 16.24 0.53
C GLN A 21 7.02 15.97 -0.95
N LYS A 22 7.71 14.98 -1.55
CA LYS A 22 7.49 14.59 -2.94
C LYS A 22 6.06 14.07 -3.17
N ILE A 23 5.55 13.26 -2.24
CA ILE A 23 4.17 12.75 -2.30
C ILE A 23 3.16 13.91 -2.20
N ASN A 24 3.40 14.87 -1.30
CA ASN A 24 2.57 16.07 -1.17
C ASN A 24 2.60 16.94 -2.44
N MET A 25 3.76 17.08 -3.09
CA MET A 25 3.87 17.81 -4.35
C MET A 25 3.07 17.16 -5.46
N LEU A 26 3.17 15.83 -5.62
CA LEU A 26 2.36 15.08 -6.58
C LEU A 26 0.85 15.26 -6.30
N ASP A 27 0.48 15.22 -5.04
CA ASP A 27 -0.92 15.42 -4.64
C ASP A 27 -1.38 16.87 -4.84
N GLN A 28 -0.50 17.85 -4.67
CA GLN A 28 -0.82 19.26 -4.93
C GLN A 28 -1.15 19.53 -6.40
N GLU A 29 -0.57 18.77 -7.32
CA GLU A 29 -0.85 18.91 -8.75
C GLU A 29 -2.26 18.40 -9.12
N ILE A 30 -2.81 17.43 -8.37
CA ILE A 30 -4.07 16.75 -8.73
C ILE A 30 -5.04 16.59 -7.54
N GLY A 31 -4.73 17.12 -6.37
CA GLY A 31 -5.50 16.99 -5.13
C GLY A 31 -5.38 18.22 -4.24
N ASP A 32 -5.21 17.99 -2.94
CA ASP A 32 -5.11 19.05 -1.89
C ASP A 32 -3.72 19.14 -1.24
N GLY A 33 -2.76 18.34 -1.69
CA GLY A 33 -1.35 18.46 -1.31
C GLY A 33 -1.01 17.88 0.07
N ASP A 34 -1.84 17.00 0.64
CA ASP A 34 -1.64 16.47 2.00
C ASP A 34 -1.44 14.96 2.09
N HIS A 35 -1.45 14.24 0.96
CA HIS A 35 -1.42 12.78 0.93
C HIS A 35 -0.20 12.19 1.64
N GLY A 36 1.00 12.72 1.40
CA GLY A 36 2.24 12.28 2.06
C GLY A 36 2.18 12.45 3.58
N THR A 37 1.72 13.62 4.02
CA THR A 37 1.53 13.93 5.46
C THR A 37 0.50 12.99 6.09
N THR A 38 -0.58 12.71 5.38
CA THR A 38 -1.66 11.82 5.85
C THR A 38 -1.16 10.38 6.01
N ILE A 39 -0.45 9.82 5.02
CA ILE A 39 0.12 8.47 5.11
C ILE A 39 1.18 8.39 6.21
N LEU A 40 2.09 9.36 6.27
CA LEU A 40 3.12 9.42 7.31
C LEU A 40 2.51 9.41 8.71
N ARG A 41 1.50 10.24 8.96
CA ARG A 41 0.78 10.28 10.24
C ARG A 41 0.20 8.92 10.64
N GLY A 42 -0.35 8.18 9.68
CA GLY A 42 -0.86 6.82 9.90
C GLY A 42 0.24 5.84 10.32
N LEU A 43 1.36 5.83 9.59
CA LEU A 43 2.50 4.95 9.86
C LEU A 43 3.20 5.31 11.18
N GLU A 44 3.41 6.59 11.47
CA GLU A 44 3.98 7.05 12.76
C GLU A 44 3.10 6.65 13.94
N LYS A 45 1.77 6.72 13.78
CA LYS A 45 0.83 6.25 14.81
C LYS A 45 0.96 4.76 15.07
N ALA A 46 1.09 3.95 14.00
CA ALA A 46 1.33 2.51 14.10
C ALA A 46 2.66 2.22 14.82
N VAL A 47 3.75 2.85 14.39
CA VAL A 47 5.10 2.66 14.98
C VAL A 47 5.14 3.05 16.45
N SER A 48 4.58 4.21 16.81
CA SER A 48 4.54 4.66 18.20
C SER A 48 3.73 3.71 19.08
N HIS A 49 2.62 3.17 18.55
CA HIS A 49 1.75 2.27 19.29
C HIS A 49 2.46 0.95 19.64
N PHE A 50 3.04 0.24 18.67
CA PHE A 50 3.67 -1.04 18.95
C PHE A 50 5.02 -0.92 19.67
N ARG A 51 5.66 0.25 19.67
CA ARG A 51 6.81 0.52 20.53
C ARG A 51 6.44 0.68 22.00
N ALA A 52 5.26 1.24 22.26
CA ALA A 52 4.73 1.39 23.62
C ALA A 52 4.07 0.11 24.14
N ASN A 53 3.51 -0.71 23.26
CA ASN A 53 2.76 -1.93 23.60
C ASN A 53 3.39 -3.14 22.91
N ASN A 54 4.02 -4.03 23.67
CA ASN A 54 4.70 -5.21 23.11
C ASN A 54 3.88 -6.50 23.20
N LYS A 55 2.66 -6.47 23.74
CA LYS A 55 1.83 -7.66 23.96
C LYS A 55 0.73 -7.73 22.92
N PHE A 56 0.88 -8.66 21.99
CA PHE A 56 -0.13 -9.01 20.99
C PHE A 56 -0.26 -10.52 20.94
N ASP A 57 -1.47 -11.04 20.91
CA ASP A 57 -1.75 -12.49 20.97
C ASP A 57 -1.24 -13.21 19.72
N ASN A 58 -1.43 -12.59 18.53
CA ASN A 58 -1.04 -13.16 17.25
C ASN A 58 -0.98 -12.06 16.16
N SER A 59 -0.53 -12.45 14.97
CA SER A 59 -0.40 -11.56 13.81
C SER A 59 -1.72 -10.93 13.38
N ILE A 60 -2.82 -11.68 13.46
CA ILE A 60 -4.15 -11.20 13.06
C ILE A 60 -4.62 -10.08 13.98
N SER A 61 -4.54 -10.29 15.31
CA SER A 61 -4.91 -9.27 16.30
C SER A 61 -4.02 -8.03 16.17
N PHE A 62 -2.71 -8.21 16.01
CA PHE A 62 -1.76 -7.14 15.76
C PHE A 62 -2.14 -6.29 14.54
N MET A 63 -2.28 -6.90 13.36
CA MET A 63 -2.56 -6.17 12.13
C MET A 63 -3.97 -5.57 12.10
N ASN A 64 -4.95 -6.18 12.76
CA ASN A 64 -6.27 -5.59 12.95
C ASN A 64 -6.20 -4.29 13.78
N GLU A 65 -5.43 -4.30 14.87
CA GLU A 65 -5.26 -3.13 15.72
C GLU A 65 -4.49 -2.01 15.01
N ILE A 66 -3.36 -2.35 14.36
CA ILE A 66 -2.55 -1.41 13.59
C ILE A 66 -3.37 -0.77 12.46
N SER A 67 -4.08 -1.57 11.66
CA SER A 67 -4.92 -1.05 10.57
C SER A 67 -6.02 -0.11 11.06
N LYS A 68 -6.63 -0.41 12.23
CA LYS A 68 -7.64 0.45 12.86
C LYS A 68 -7.04 1.80 13.30
N LEU A 69 -5.88 1.76 13.95
CA LEU A 69 -5.19 2.98 14.43
C LEU A 69 -4.76 3.87 13.24
N MET A 70 -4.17 3.26 12.21
CA MET A 70 -3.81 3.99 11.00
C MET A 70 -5.03 4.64 10.35
N ARG A 71 -6.13 3.88 10.17
CA ARG A 71 -7.38 4.38 9.57
C ARG A 71 -7.93 5.61 10.31
N VAL A 72 -7.97 5.54 11.65
CA VAL A 72 -8.46 6.65 12.48
C VAL A 72 -7.52 7.87 12.37
N SER A 73 -6.21 7.63 12.37
CA SER A 73 -5.21 8.69 12.28
C SER A 73 -5.18 9.37 10.91
N MET A 74 -5.30 8.61 9.83
CA MET A 74 -5.28 9.13 8.46
C MET A 74 -6.58 9.84 8.11
N GLY A 75 -7.72 9.26 8.50
CA GLY A 75 -9.03 9.75 8.11
C GLY A 75 -9.32 9.61 6.61
N GLY A 76 -10.47 10.10 6.18
CA GLY A 76 -10.87 10.15 4.77
C GLY A 76 -10.99 8.78 4.07
N ALA A 77 -11.25 8.83 2.77
CA ALA A 77 -11.37 7.63 1.93
C ALA A 77 -10.04 6.90 1.77
N SER A 78 -8.94 7.62 1.59
CA SER A 78 -7.59 7.05 1.43
C SER A 78 -7.18 6.23 2.65
N GLY A 79 -7.45 6.72 3.88
CA GLY A 79 -7.17 5.99 5.10
C GLY A 79 -7.96 4.69 5.21
N ILE A 80 -9.23 4.68 4.77
CA ILE A 80 -10.04 3.47 4.78
C ILE A 80 -9.49 2.43 3.82
N LEU A 81 -9.19 2.83 2.60
CA LEU A 81 -8.84 1.90 1.53
C LEU A 81 -7.40 1.38 1.64
N MET A 82 -6.45 2.24 1.98
CA MET A 82 -5.05 1.84 2.15
C MET A 82 -4.87 0.84 3.31
N THR A 83 -5.60 1.00 4.39
CA THR A 83 -5.49 0.11 5.56
C THR A 83 -6.09 -1.27 5.36
N ILE A 84 -6.81 -1.51 4.24
CA ILE A 84 -7.31 -2.85 3.89
C ILE A 84 -6.15 -3.82 3.73
N PHE A 85 -5.11 -3.45 2.96
CA PHE A 85 -3.94 -4.30 2.75
C PHE A 85 -3.25 -4.67 4.08
N PHE A 86 -3.03 -3.68 4.95
CA PHE A 86 -2.44 -3.93 6.27
C PHE A 86 -3.26 -4.95 7.06
N LYS A 87 -4.58 -4.83 7.04
CA LYS A 87 -5.45 -5.77 7.72
C LYS A 87 -5.35 -7.19 7.16
N GLU A 88 -5.35 -7.36 5.84
CA GLU A 88 -5.28 -8.66 5.17
C GLU A 88 -3.95 -9.39 5.46
N LEU A 89 -2.86 -8.65 5.63
CA LEU A 89 -1.54 -9.20 5.98
C LEU A 89 -1.49 -9.89 7.35
N GLY A 90 -2.48 -9.70 8.21
CA GLY A 90 -2.60 -10.47 9.46
C GLY A 90 -2.62 -11.98 9.25
N ASN A 91 -3.08 -12.44 8.09
CA ASN A 91 -3.14 -13.85 7.69
C ASN A 91 -1.88 -14.36 6.97
N LEU A 92 -0.83 -13.54 6.83
CA LEU A 92 0.40 -13.96 6.18
C LEU A 92 1.04 -15.14 6.91
N ASN A 93 1.49 -16.16 6.14
CA ASN A 93 2.11 -17.36 6.68
C ASN A 93 3.33 -17.74 5.82
N PHE A 94 4.52 -17.75 6.43
CA PHE A 94 5.75 -18.12 5.72
C PHE A 94 5.82 -19.58 5.30
N ASN A 95 5.10 -20.48 5.97
CA ASN A 95 5.02 -21.90 5.57
C ASN A 95 4.18 -22.10 4.29
N ASP A 96 3.34 -21.13 3.95
CA ASP A 96 2.52 -21.12 2.74
C ASP A 96 2.51 -19.71 2.12
N LEU A 97 3.71 -19.17 1.94
CA LEU A 97 3.91 -17.76 1.62
C LEU A 97 3.25 -17.35 0.30
N TYR A 98 3.43 -18.16 -0.77
CA TYR A 98 2.86 -17.84 -2.07
C TYR A 98 1.33 -17.74 -2.02
N ASN A 99 0.65 -18.75 -1.50
CA ASN A 99 -0.81 -18.76 -1.45
C ASN A 99 -1.38 -17.68 -0.53
N THR A 100 -0.70 -17.40 0.60
CA THR A 100 -1.16 -16.37 1.53
C THR A 100 -0.95 -14.95 0.97
N ILE A 101 0.13 -14.70 0.22
CA ILE A 101 0.30 -13.44 -0.51
C ILE A 101 -0.74 -13.30 -1.61
N LEU A 102 -0.93 -14.33 -2.44
CA LEU A 102 -1.92 -14.32 -3.52
C LEU A 102 -3.33 -14.01 -2.97
N THR A 103 -3.72 -14.68 -1.88
CA THR A 103 -5.00 -14.45 -1.20
C THR A 103 -5.09 -13.04 -0.63
N THR A 104 -4.01 -12.52 -0.03
CA THR A 104 -3.94 -11.15 0.51
C THR A 104 -4.19 -10.12 -0.58
N PHE A 105 -3.53 -10.25 -1.74
CA PHE A 105 -3.74 -9.35 -2.87
C PHE A 105 -5.16 -9.45 -3.42
N SER A 106 -5.67 -10.67 -3.65
CA SER A 106 -7.04 -10.91 -4.12
C SER A 106 -8.09 -10.26 -3.19
N ASN A 107 -8.00 -10.50 -1.89
CA ASN A 107 -8.91 -9.93 -0.89
C ASN A 107 -8.81 -8.42 -0.82
N THR A 108 -7.59 -7.88 -0.91
CA THR A 108 -7.34 -6.43 -0.90
C THR A 108 -8.00 -5.77 -2.09
N ILE A 109 -7.77 -6.28 -3.31
CA ILE A 109 -8.36 -5.77 -4.55
C ILE A 109 -9.89 -5.78 -4.46
N ASN A 110 -10.49 -6.95 -4.19
CA ASN A 110 -11.94 -7.10 -4.05
C ASN A 110 -12.57 -6.11 -3.05
N LYS A 111 -11.92 -5.91 -1.90
CA LYS A 111 -12.43 -5.01 -0.86
C LYS A 111 -12.29 -3.55 -1.25
N ILE A 112 -11.23 -3.18 -1.97
CA ILE A 112 -11.03 -1.82 -2.47
C ILE A 112 -12.05 -1.53 -3.58
N GLU A 113 -12.25 -2.43 -4.55
CA GLU A 113 -13.25 -2.30 -5.60
C GLU A 113 -14.65 -2.14 -5.02
N THR A 114 -15.04 -3.03 -4.10
CA THR A 114 -16.39 -3.03 -3.52
C THR A 114 -16.65 -1.79 -2.65
N ARG A 115 -15.69 -1.40 -1.78
CA ARG A 115 -15.89 -0.31 -0.82
C ARG A 115 -15.59 1.06 -1.39
N GLY A 116 -14.55 1.13 -2.23
CA GLY A 116 -14.08 2.36 -2.85
C GLY A 116 -14.83 2.71 -4.13
N LYS A 117 -15.51 1.73 -4.73
CA LYS A 117 -16.06 1.82 -6.10
C LYS A 117 -14.97 2.27 -7.07
N VAL A 118 -13.81 1.68 -6.96
CA VAL A 118 -12.60 1.96 -7.70
C VAL A 118 -12.24 0.74 -8.51
N ASN A 119 -11.88 0.91 -9.78
CA ASN A 119 -11.45 -0.16 -10.66
C ASN A 119 -9.99 0.04 -11.11
N PHE A 120 -9.38 -1.01 -11.62
CA PHE A 120 -8.12 -0.91 -12.34
C PHE A 120 -8.27 0.05 -13.54
N GLY A 121 -7.36 0.99 -13.70
CA GLY A 121 -7.41 2.03 -14.73
C GLY A 121 -8.10 3.32 -14.29
N ASP A 122 -8.58 3.42 -13.05
CA ASP A 122 -9.24 4.62 -12.51
C ASP A 122 -8.25 5.67 -11.97
N LYS A 123 -6.94 5.44 -12.09
CA LYS A 123 -5.85 6.26 -11.55
C LYS A 123 -5.87 6.27 -10.02
N SER A 124 -5.40 5.16 -9.44
CA SER A 124 -5.43 4.91 -8.00
C SER A 124 -4.38 3.87 -7.58
N PHE A 125 -4.29 3.56 -6.30
CA PHE A 125 -3.43 2.48 -5.81
C PHE A 125 -3.81 1.08 -6.33
N LEU A 126 -5.03 0.85 -6.84
CA LEU A 126 -5.37 -0.40 -7.53
C LEU A 126 -4.53 -0.63 -8.78
N ASP A 127 -4.05 0.44 -9.40
CA ASP A 127 -3.17 0.37 -10.55
C ASP A 127 -1.77 -0.17 -10.21
N ILE A 128 -1.46 -0.33 -8.92
CA ILE A 128 -0.30 -1.06 -8.42
C ILE A 128 -0.68 -2.49 -7.99
N TYR A 129 -1.76 -2.68 -7.23
CA TYR A 129 -2.13 -4.01 -6.70
C TYR A 129 -2.50 -5.01 -7.79
N VAL A 130 -3.29 -4.59 -8.79
CA VAL A 130 -3.80 -5.50 -9.83
C VAL A 130 -2.70 -6.07 -10.72
N PRO A 131 -1.73 -5.28 -11.24
CA PRO A 131 -0.62 -5.84 -12.02
C PRO A 131 0.27 -6.81 -11.24
N ILE A 132 0.56 -6.53 -9.95
CA ILE A 132 1.32 -7.44 -9.09
C ILE A 132 0.55 -8.76 -8.90
N HIS A 133 -0.75 -8.70 -8.63
CA HIS A 133 -1.58 -9.90 -8.49
C HIS A 133 -1.58 -10.75 -9.76
N LYS A 134 -1.68 -10.12 -10.94
CA LYS A 134 -1.57 -10.81 -12.24
C LYS A 134 -0.20 -11.46 -12.42
N GLU A 135 0.89 -10.75 -12.06
CA GLU A 135 2.26 -11.27 -12.14
C GLU A 135 2.44 -12.52 -11.26
N LEU A 136 1.90 -12.50 -10.03
CA LEU A 136 1.91 -13.65 -9.12
C LEU A 136 1.18 -14.86 -9.72
N ILE A 137 0.01 -14.65 -10.33
CA ILE A 137 -0.77 -15.73 -10.96
C ILE A 137 -0.02 -16.32 -12.17
N GLN A 138 0.51 -15.46 -13.05
CA GLN A 138 1.14 -15.90 -14.30
C GLN A 138 2.39 -16.72 -14.06
N ASN A 139 3.21 -16.36 -13.07
CA ASN A 139 4.47 -17.07 -12.79
C ASN A 139 4.30 -18.23 -11.80
N ASN A 140 3.19 -18.31 -11.09
CA ASN A 140 2.94 -19.29 -10.03
C ASN A 140 4.07 -19.34 -8.96
N LEU A 141 4.76 -18.23 -8.77
CA LEU A 141 5.84 -18.05 -7.79
C LEU A 141 6.03 -16.56 -7.45
N ILE A 142 6.80 -16.28 -6.40
CA ILE A 142 7.20 -14.93 -6.02
C ILE A 142 8.60 -14.68 -6.62
N ASP A 143 8.62 -14.00 -7.76
CA ASP A 143 9.82 -13.48 -8.40
C ASP A 143 10.00 -12.02 -7.99
N PHE A 144 10.90 -11.77 -7.05
CA PHE A 144 11.05 -10.45 -6.43
C PHE A 144 11.48 -9.38 -7.44
N ASP A 145 12.39 -9.69 -8.36
CA ASP A 145 12.88 -8.72 -9.34
C ASP A 145 11.78 -8.33 -10.33
N LYS A 146 11.00 -9.31 -10.80
CA LYS A 146 9.86 -9.06 -11.66
C LYS A 146 8.76 -8.26 -10.95
N ILE A 147 8.50 -8.55 -9.67
CA ILE A 147 7.51 -7.80 -8.89
C ILE A 147 7.94 -6.35 -8.73
N ILE A 148 9.21 -6.08 -8.40
CA ILE A 148 9.72 -4.71 -8.27
C ILE A 148 9.63 -3.98 -9.61
N THR A 149 10.04 -4.63 -10.70
CA THR A 149 9.90 -4.07 -12.06
C THR A 149 8.44 -3.76 -12.37
N LYS A 150 7.52 -4.68 -12.05
CA LYS A 150 6.09 -4.50 -12.29
C LYS A 150 5.49 -3.35 -11.47
N ILE A 151 5.96 -3.12 -10.24
CA ILE A 151 5.59 -1.95 -9.44
C ILE A 151 5.99 -0.66 -10.15
N ASP A 152 7.23 -0.58 -10.67
CA ASP A 152 7.74 0.62 -11.33
C ASP A 152 7.01 0.91 -12.65
N GLU A 153 6.80 -0.11 -13.48
CA GLU A 153 6.01 0.02 -14.72
C GLU A 153 4.58 0.49 -14.43
N SER A 154 3.96 -0.09 -13.42
CA SER A 154 2.59 0.26 -13.03
C SER A 154 2.48 1.68 -12.50
N LEU A 155 3.48 2.13 -11.74
CA LEU A 155 3.56 3.50 -11.24
C LEU A 155 3.65 4.51 -12.40
N GLU A 156 4.54 4.27 -13.37
CA GLU A 156 4.68 5.12 -14.56
C GLU A 156 3.39 5.09 -15.41
N TYR A 157 2.74 3.94 -15.51
CA TYR A 157 1.48 3.81 -16.24
C TYR A 157 0.39 4.75 -15.69
N THR A 158 0.38 5.06 -14.38
CA THR A 158 -0.60 5.99 -13.80
C THR A 158 -0.55 7.39 -14.42
N LYS A 159 0.58 7.82 -15.01
CA LYS A 159 0.68 9.10 -15.73
C LYS A 159 -0.25 9.17 -16.93
N SER A 160 -0.45 8.05 -17.62
CA SER A 160 -1.28 8.01 -18.84
C SER A 160 -2.78 7.93 -18.54
N LEU A 161 -3.16 7.66 -17.30
CA LEU A 161 -4.55 7.46 -16.91
C LEU A 161 -5.27 8.77 -16.62
N GLU A 162 -6.55 8.84 -17.01
CA GLU A 162 -7.49 9.83 -16.52
C GLU A 162 -8.05 9.38 -15.16
N ALA A 163 -8.04 10.25 -14.16
CA ALA A 163 -8.64 9.96 -12.88
C ALA A 163 -10.17 9.89 -12.97
N ARG A 164 -10.72 8.76 -12.51
CA ARG A 164 -12.17 8.54 -12.37
C ARG A 164 -12.62 8.60 -10.91
N VAL A 165 -11.66 8.58 -9.99
CA VAL A 165 -11.89 8.64 -8.54
C VAL A 165 -11.05 9.76 -7.92
N GLY A 166 -11.28 10.03 -6.63
CA GLY A 166 -10.52 11.06 -5.92
C GLY A 166 -10.85 12.48 -6.40
N ARG A 167 -9.95 13.42 -6.07
CA ARG A 167 -10.11 14.84 -6.40
C ARG A 167 -9.73 15.15 -7.84
N ALA A 168 -8.74 14.45 -8.37
CA ALA A 168 -8.23 14.63 -9.73
C ALA A 168 -9.31 14.50 -10.82
N LYS A 169 -10.37 13.73 -10.58
CA LYS A 169 -11.50 13.58 -11.53
C LYS A 169 -12.25 14.88 -11.83
N PHE A 170 -12.10 15.90 -10.97
CA PHE A 170 -12.77 17.20 -11.14
C PHE A 170 -11.89 18.22 -11.89
N LEU A 171 -10.63 17.87 -12.18
CA LEU A 171 -9.75 18.71 -13.00
C LEU A 171 -10.03 18.50 -14.49
N ASP A 172 -9.85 19.53 -15.30
CA ASP A 172 -9.99 19.43 -16.77
C ASP A 172 -9.03 18.39 -17.35
N SER A 173 -7.77 18.36 -16.86
CA SER A 173 -6.76 17.37 -17.23
C SER A 173 -7.02 15.97 -16.67
N LYS A 174 -7.89 15.84 -15.66
CA LYS A 174 -8.09 14.60 -14.88
C LYS A 174 -6.78 13.98 -14.40
N GLY A 175 -5.78 14.83 -14.16
CA GLY A 175 -4.48 14.41 -13.67
C GLY A 175 -3.59 13.67 -14.67
N VAL A 176 -3.92 13.68 -15.98
CA VAL A 176 -3.05 13.09 -17.01
C VAL A 176 -1.68 13.79 -17.01
N GLY A 177 -0.62 13.00 -17.14
CA GLY A 177 0.78 13.46 -17.05
C GLY A 177 1.39 13.41 -15.65
N VAL A 178 0.56 13.32 -14.60
CA VAL A 178 1.03 13.27 -13.21
C VAL A 178 0.93 11.85 -12.66
N ILE A 179 1.91 11.41 -11.87
CA ILE A 179 1.83 10.14 -11.12
C ILE A 179 0.74 10.26 -10.05
N ASP A 180 -0.09 9.22 -9.90
CA ASP A 180 -1.05 9.18 -8.80
C ASP A 180 -0.32 9.12 -7.43
N PRO A 181 -0.57 10.06 -6.50
CA PRO A 181 0.11 10.09 -5.20
C PRO A 181 -0.20 8.86 -4.34
N GLY A 182 -1.42 8.31 -4.45
CA GLY A 182 -1.81 7.07 -3.78
C GLY A 182 -1.05 5.85 -4.32
N ALA A 183 -0.89 5.75 -5.65
CA ALA A 183 -0.07 4.73 -6.28
C ALA A 183 1.42 4.89 -5.89
N TYR A 184 1.93 6.12 -5.80
CA TYR A 184 3.32 6.37 -5.41
C TYR A 184 3.59 5.91 -3.96
N SER A 185 2.76 6.29 -3.01
CA SER A 185 2.91 5.84 -1.62
C SER A 185 2.74 4.32 -1.47
N THR A 186 1.81 3.72 -2.22
CA THR A 186 1.60 2.26 -2.26
C THR A 186 2.82 1.55 -2.83
N SER A 187 3.45 2.08 -3.90
CA SER A 187 4.65 1.49 -4.50
C SER A 187 5.80 1.41 -3.49
N ILE A 188 6.02 2.45 -2.69
CA ILE A 188 7.04 2.47 -1.62
C ILE A 188 6.75 1.37 -0.60
N ILE A 189 5.54 1.32 -0.09
CA ILE A 189 5.12 0.37 0.95
C ILE A 189 5.24 -1.09 0.46
N LEU A 190 4.85 -1.36 -0.79
CA LEU A 190 4.93 -2.70 -1.37
C LEU A 190 6.35 -3.12 -1.72
N LYS A 191 7.19 -2.21 -2.23
CA LYS A 191 8.61 -2.50 -2.45
C LYS A 191 9.29 -2.91 -1.15
N GLU A 192 9.06 -2.16 -0.08
CA GLU A 192 9.62 -2.51 1.22
C GLU A 192 9.05 -3.82 1.79
N PHE A 193 7.77 -4.11 1.53
CA PHE A 193 7.16 -5.40 1.90
C PHE A 193 7.85 -6.58 1.21
N PHE A 194 8.02 -6.53 -0.09
CA PHE A 194 8.68 -7.62 -0.82
C PHE A 194 10.17 -7.73 -0.50
N LYS A 195 10.85 -6.62 -0.24
CA LYS A 195 12.24 -6.61 0.22
C LYS A 195 12.38 -7.32 1.58
N GLU A 196 11.50 -7.03 2.55
CA GLU A 196 11.54 -7.70 3.85
C GLU A 196 11.21 -9.18 3.74
N ILE A 197 10.28 -9.59 2.87
CA ILE A 197 10.02 -11.02 2.60
C ILE A 197 11.27 -11.70 2.04
N ASN A 198 11.96 -11.07 1.09
CA ASN A 198 13.18 -11.62 0.50
C ASN A 198 14.29 -11.79 1.56
N ASN A 199 14.41 -10.81 2.46
CA ASN A 199 15.36 -10.87 3.57
C ASN A 199 15.05 -12.05 4.52
N GLU A 200 13.79 -12.26 4.88
CA GLU A 200 13.35 -13.35 5.76
C GLU A 200 13.54 -14.75 5.13
N LYS A 201 13.49 -14.86 3.79
CA LYS A 201 13.75 -16.12 3.08
C LYS A 201 15.24 -16.50 3.03
N ASN A 202 16.11 -15.49 3.12
CA ASN A 202 17.57 -15.68 2.99
C ASN A 202 18.27 -15.79 4.35
N ASN A 203 17.54 -15.67 5.46
CA ASN A 203 18.02 -15.88 6.84
C ASN A 203 17.57 -17.23 7.37
#